data_52c9cb7a1ea2aa3e4a174fe24ffc71b1
#
_entry.id   52c9cb7a1ea2aa3e4a174fe24ffc71b1
#
_cell.length_a   1.000
_cell.length_b   1.000
_cell.length_c   1.000
_cell.angle_alpha   90.00
_cell.angle_beta   90.00
_cell.angle_gamma   90.00
#
_symmetry.space_group_name_H-M   'P 1'
#
loop_
_entity.id
_entity.type
_entity.pdbx_description
1 polymer ?
#
loop_
_entity_poly.entity_id
_entity_poly.type
_entity_poly.pdbx_seq_one_letter_code
_entity_poly.pdbx_strand_id
1 'polypeptide(L)'
;MTVIERSALLPHAVEQVFDLVADIERYPEFLEGCVGAEIHERGDETVTATLKLSRAGISHGFTTRNRMQRPERIELTLVDGPFDAFSGQWVFRALGDAACKTSLRLHFELASGLAGVAAGKLFDRVALDLVDAVVRRANQQLGAVT
;
A
#
# COMPACT_ATOMS: atom_id res chain seq x y z
N MET A 1 -6.42 -1.29 19.03
CA MET A 1 -5.80 -1.64 17.74
C MET A 1 -6.78 -1.37 16.59
N THR A 2 -6.32 -0.76 15.55
CA THR A 2 -7.14 -0.46 14.38
C THR A 2 -6.88 -1.50 13.29
N VAL A 3 -7.96 -1.94 12.64
CA VAL A 3 -7.90 -2.87 11.51
C VAL A 3 -8.53 -2.19 10.31
N ILE A 4 -7.82 -2.17 9.19
CA ILE A 4 -8.35 -1.75 7.90
C ILE A 4 -8.36 -2.97 6.99
N GLU A 5 -9.51 -3.28 6.42
CA GLU A 5 -9.66 -4.34 5.42
C GLU A 5 -10.40 -3.77 4.22
N ARG A 6 -9.79 -3.92 3.04
CA ARG A 6 -10.39 -3.52 1.78
C ARG A 6 -10.07 -4.56 0.72
N SER A 7 -11.00 -4.77 -0.18
CA SER A 7 -10.77 -5.64 -1.33
C SER A 7 -11.49 -5.12 -2.55
N ALA A 8 -11.02 -5.54 -3.72
CA ALA A 8 -11.63 -5.20 -5.00
C ALA A 8 -11.43 -6.33 -5.98
N LEU A 9 -12.37 -6.43 -6.92
CA LEU A 9 -12.24 -7.31 -8.07
C LEU A 9 -11.75 -6.47 -9.24
N LEU A 10 -10.68 -6.94 -9.90
CA LEU A 10 -10.08 -6.23 -11.02
C LEU A 10 -10.13 -7.11 -12.28
N PRO A 11 -10.56 -6.55 -13.42
CA PRO A 11 -10.57 -7.27 -14.69
C PRO A 11 -9.19 -7.26 -15.36
N HIS A 12 -8.18 -7.65 -14.60
CA HIS A 12 -6.77 -7.65 -15.02
C HIS A 12 -6.09 -8.89 -14.45
N ALA A 13 -5.08 -9.39 -15.15
CA ALA A 13 -4.32 -10.55 -14.71
C ALA A 13 -3.65 -10.29 -13.36
N VAL A 14 -3.61 -11.30 -12.49
CA VAL A 14 -3.08 -11.18 -11.14
C VAL A 14 -1.62 -10.71 -11.12
N GLU A 15 -0.81 -11.18 -12.06
CA GLU A 15 0.60 -10.79 -12.16
C GLU A 15 0.76 -9.30 -12.46
N GLN A 16 -0.11 -8.76 -13.30
CA GLN A 16 -0.07 -7.35 -13.67
C GLN A 16 -0.47 -6.46 -12.49
N VAL A 17 -1.48 -6.85 -11.73
CA VAL A 17 -1.92 -6.10 -10.56
C VAL A 17 -0.88 -6.19 -9.45
N PHE A 18 -0.30 -7.38 -9.22
CA PHE A 18 0.78 -7.54 -8.27
C PHE A 18 1.94 -6.60 -8.59
N ASP A 19 2.40 -6.60 -9.83
CA ASP A 19 3.53 -5.77 -10.26
C ASP A 19 3.25 -4.27 -10.09
N LEU A 20 2.01 -3.86 -10.30
CA LEU A 20 1.60 -2.47 -10.08
C LEU A 20 1.69 -2.08 -8.59
N VAL A 21 1.21 -2.95 -7.71
CA VAL A 21 1.26 -2.70 -6.26
C VAL A 21 2.69 -2.81 -5.73
N ALA A 22 3.49 -3.69 -6.29
CA ALA A 22 4.88 -3.87 -5.89
C ALA A 22 5.79 -2.71 -6.31
N ASP A 23 5.37 -1.91 -7.29
CA ASP A 23 6.15 -0.78 -7.81
C ASP A 23 5.95 0.47 -6.94
N ILE A 24 6.53 0.43 -5.75
CA ILE A 24 6.34 1.44 -4.70
C ILE A 24 6.79 2.82 -5.15
N GLU A 25 7.85 2.92 -5.96
CA GLU A 25 8.39 4.21 -6.39
C GLU A 25 7.39 5.04 -7.20
N ARG A 26 6.38 4.40 -7.77
CA ARG A 26 5.36 5.08 -8.56
C ARG A 26 4.12 5.48 -7.78
N TYR A 27 4.04 5.16 -6.51
CA TYR A 27 2.89 5.51 -5.68
C TYR A 27 2.56 7.01 -5.68
N PRO A 28 3.54 7.92 -5.68
CA PRO A 28 3.21 9.35 -5.76
C PRO A 28 2.46 9.76 -7.03
N GLU A 29 2.53 8.94 -8.08
CA GLU A 29 1.85 9.25 -9.36
C GLU A 29 0.35 9.05 -9.30
N PHE A 30 -0.14 8.21 -8.38
CA PHE A 30 -1.57 7.86 -8.37
C PHE A 30 -2.21 7.83 -6.98
N LEU A 31 -1.44 7.81 -5.91
CA LEU A 31 -1.97 7.77 -4.55
C LEU A 31 -2.02 9.18 -3.98
N GLU A 32 -3.22 9.71 -3.82
CA GLU A 32 -3.41 11.03 -3.23
C GLU A 32 -2.89 11.04 -1.79
N GLY A 33 -2.10 12.05 -1.46
CA GLY A 33 -1.46 12.16 -0.16
C GLY A 33 -0.07 11.54 -0.11
N CYS A 34 0.32 10.77 -1.11
CA CYS A 34 1.67 10.24 -1.22
C CYS A 34 2.50 11.19 -2.10
N VAL A 35 3.45 11.90 -1.51
CA VAL A 35 4.24 12.92 -2.19
C VAL A 35 5.65 12.47 -2.51
N GLY A 36 6.05 11.31 -2.04
CA GLY A 36 7.36 10.74 -2.34
C GLY A 36 7.43 9.27 -1.96
N ALA A 37 8.32 8.55 -2.60
CA ALA A 37 8.62 7.17 -2.28
C ALA A 37 10.11 6.93 -2.51
N GLU A 38 10.77 6.28 -1.56
CA GLU A 38 12.20 6.05 -1.62
C GLU A 38 12.50 4.61 -1.25
N ILE A 39 13.23 3.92 -2.11
CA ILE A 39 13.70 2.56 -1.86
C ILE A 39 15.06 2.64 -1.17
N HIS A 40 15.17 2.06 0.02
CA HIS A 40 16.42 2.03 0.80
C HIS A 40 17.23 0.77 0.54
N GLU A 41 16.56 -0.34 0.40
CA GLU A 41 17.20 -1.63 0.23
C GLU A 41 16.30 -2.54 -0.61
N ARG A 42 16.91 -3.29 -1.52
CA ARG A 42 16.20 -4.22 -2.38
C ARG A 42 16.94 -5.54 -2.39
N GLY A 43 16.31 -6.58 -1.83
CA GLY A 43 16.81 -7.95 -1.84
C GLY A 43 16.08 -8.80 -2.87
N ASP A 44 16.28 -10.12 -2.82
CA ASP A 44 15.66 -11.05 -3.76
C ASP A 44 14.13 -11.06 -3.64
N GLU A 45 13.62 -11.07 -2.40
CA GLU A 45 12.19 -11.09 -2.14
C GLU A 45 11.73 -9.94 -1.24
N THR A 46 12.64 -9.07 -0.81
CA THR A 46 12.33 -8.01 0.12
C THR A 46 12.65 -6.63 -0.45
N VAL A 47 11.84 -5.66 -0.08
CA VAL A 47 12.07 -4.25 -0.41
C VAL A 47 11.80 -3.45 0.86
N THR A 48 12.77 -2.63 1.26
CA THR A 48 12.58 -1.66 2.35
C THR A 48 12.43 -0.28 1.73
N ALA A 49 11.32 0.38 2.02
CA ALA A 49 10.98 1.64 1.39
C ALA A 49 10.29 2.58 2.36
N THR A 50 10.43 3.88 2.11
CA THR A 50 9.71 4.94 2.82
C THR A 50 8.71 5.57 1.87
N LEU A 51 7.47 5.68 2.33
CA LEU A 51 6.44 6.51 1.69
C LEU A 51 6.37 7.83 2.46
N LYS A 52 6.44 8.93 1.73
CA LYS A 52 6.27 10.26 2.31
C LYS A 52 4.85 10.70 2.08
N LEU A 53 4.09 10.84 3.16
CA LEU A 53 2.70 11.25 3.12
C LEU A 53 2.56 12.69 3.56
N SER A 54 1.72 13.45 2.87
CA SER A 54 1.46 14.84 3.20
C SER A 54 0.03 15.22 2.85
N ARG A 55 -0.69 15.82 3.80
CA ARG A 55 -2.05 16.30 3.61
C ARG A 55 -2.41 17.32 4.66
N ALA A 56 -3.06 18.41 4.24
CA ALA A 56 -3.56 19.44 5.14
C ALA A 56 -2.49 20.00 6.10
N GLY A 57 -1.27 20.19 5.61
CA GLY A 57 -0.16 20.73 6.40
C GLY A 57 0.56 19.72 7.28
N ILE A 58 0.13 18.45 7.28
CA ILE A 58 0.76 17.38 8.05
C ILE A 58 1.56 16.50 7.09
N SER A 59 2.83 16.26 7.41
CA SER A 59 3.73 15.43 6.62
C SER A 59 4.41 14.40 7.51
N HIS A 60 4.50 13.17 7.02
CA HIS A 60 5.18 12.10 7.75
C HIS A 60 5.71 11.02 6.82
N GLY A 61 6.83 10.40 7.22
CA GLY A 61 7.38 9.24 6.53
C GLY A 61 6.98 7.95 7.22
N PHE A 62 6.70 6.93 6.43
CA PHE A 62 6.37 5.58 6.91
C PHE A 62 7.29 4.60 6.19
N THR A 63 8.12 3.90 6.94
CA THR A 63 9.09 2.96 6.38
C THR A 63 8.67 1.54 6.72
N THR A 64 8.54 0.72 5.69
CA THR A 64 8.21 -0.70 5.86
C THR A 64 9.21 -1.57 5.11
N ARG A 65 9.36 -2.79 5.60
CA ARG A 65 10.01 -3.86 4.88
C ARG A 65 8.92 -4.75 4.29
N ASN A 66 8.93 -4.87 2.98
CA ASN A 66 7.90 -5.60 2.25
C ASN A 66 8.49 -6.90 1.73
N ARG A 67 7.88 -8.02 2.11
CA ARG A 67 8.25 -9.32 1.57
C ARG A 67 7.34 -9.64 0.40
N MET A 68 7.95 -9.79 -0.77
CA MET A 68 7.26 -10.00 -2.04
C MET A 68 7.18 -11.50 -2.35
N GLN A 69 5.97 -12.03 -2.42
CA GLN A 69 5.72 -13.42 -2.85
C GLN A 69 4.86 -13.37 -4.11
N ARG A 70 5.51 -13.07 -5.22
CA ARG A 70 4.84 -12.87 -6.51
C ARG A 70 4.23 -14.17 -7.04
N PRO A 71 3.01 -14.15 -7.50
CA PRO A 71 2.05 -13.03 -7.59
C PRO A 71 0.97 -13.06 -6.50
N GLU A 72 1.24 -13.65 -5.35
CA GLU A 72 0.21 -13.99 -4.37
C GLU A 72 0.11 -13.04 -3.19
N ARG A 73 1.24 -12.52 -2.70
CA ARG A 73 1.25 -11.81 -1.42
C ARG A 73 2.38 -10.80 -1.31
N ILE A 74 2.10 -9.72 -0.59
CA ILE A 74 3.12 -8.80 -0.09
C ILE A 74 2.87 -8.63 1.40
N GLU A 75 3.84 -9.00 2.23
CA GLU A 75 3.76 -8.81 3.68
C GLU A 75 4.48 -7.54 4.06
N LEU A 76 3.85 -6.71 4.90
CA LEU A 76 4.37 -5.42 5.33
C LEU A 76 4.75 -5.49 6.80
N THR A 77 6.00 -5.14 7.10
CA THR A 77 6.52 -5.06 8.46
C THR A 77 7.03 -3.65 8.73
N LEU A 78 6.70 -3.08 9.89
CA LEU A 78 7.14 -1.73 10.24
C LEU A 78 8.65 -1.70 10.49
N VAL A 79 9.31 -0.72 9.90
CA VAL A 79 10.70 -0.36 10.20
C VAL A 79 10.74 0.94 11.00
N ASP A 80 9.99 1.96 10.55
CA ASP A 80 9.91 3.24 11.21
C ASP A 80 8.60 3.95 10.87
N GLY A 81 7.99 4.56 11.87
CA GLY A 81 6.74 5.29 11.70
C GLY A 81 6.09 5.57 13.04
N PRO A 82 5.00 6.36 13.05
CA PRO A 82 4.33 6.80 14.28
C PRO A 82 3.38 5.73 14.84
N PHE A 83 3.85 4.50 14.95
CA PHE A 83 3.06 3.38 15.43
C PHE A 83 3.79 2.66 16.56
N ASP A 84 3.04 2.18 17.54
CA ASP A 84 3.54 1.26 18.55
C ASP A 84 3.53 -0.19 18.01
N ALA A 85 2.61 -0.45 17.08
CA ALA A 85 2.54 -1.74 16.39
C ALA A 85 1.98 -1.53 15.00
N PHE A 86 2.50 -2.28 14.03
CA PHE A 86 2.01 -2.24 12.66
C PHE A 86 2.37 -3.54 11.95
N SER A 87 1.38 -4.11 11.28
CA SER A 87 1.60 -5.20 10.33
C SER A 87 0.55 -5.11 9.24
N GLY A 88 0.87 -5.60 8.07
CA GLY A 88 -0.08 -5.60 6.98
C GLY A 88 0.24 -6.62 5.93
N GLN A 89 -0.72 -6.85 5.04
CA GLN A 89 -0.49 -7.70 3.89
C GLN A 89 -1.43 -7.35 2.76
N TRP A 90 -0.91 -7.50 1.56
CA TRP A 90 -1.69 -7.59 0.34
C TRP A 90 -1.82 -9.05 -0.03
N VAL A 91 -3.01 -9.46 -0.46
CA VAL A 91 -3.25 -10.79 -0.99
C VAL A 91 -3.88 -10.65 -2.37
N PHE A 92 -3.31 -11.35 -3.33
CA PHE A 92 -3.75 -11.32 -4.72
C PHE A 92 -4.19 -12.73 -5.11
N ARG A 93 -5.43 -12.86 -5.54
CA ARG A 93 -6.01 -14.14 -5.89
C ARG A 93 -6.48 -14.12 -7.34
N ALA A 94 -5.94 -15.01 -8.17
CA ALA A 94 -6.36 -15.14 -9.55
C ALA A 94 -7.80 -15.67 -9.62
N LEU A 95 -8.60 -15.02 -10.47
CA LEU A 95 -9.97 -15.45 -10.79
C LEU A 95 -10.03 -15.74 -12.30
N GLY A 96 -9.19 -16.69 -12.73
CA GLY A 96 -8.97 -16.95 -14.14
C GLY A 96 -7.76 -16.18 -14.67
N ASP A 97 -7.59 -16.16 -15.99
CA ASP A 97 -6.39 -15.60 -16.63
C ASP A 97 -6.41 -14.06 -16.72
N ALA A 98 -7.58 -13.45 -16.66
CA ALA A 98 -7.75 -12.03 -16.92
C ALA A 98 -8.49 -11.27 -15.81
N ALA A 99 -8.55 -11.84 -14.62
CA ALA A 99 -9.18 -11.18 -13.46
C ALA A 99 -8.54 -11.63 -12.16
N CYS A 100 -8.64 -10.80 -11.15
CA CYS A 100 -8.15 -11.14 -9.82
C CYS A 100 -8.93 -10.42 -8.72
N LYS A 101 -8.80 -10.94 -7.50
CA LYS A 101 -9.25 -10.26 -6.29
C LYS A 101 -8.02 -9.77 -5.55
N THR A 102 -7.98 -8.49 -5.26
CA THR A 102 -6.88 -7.86 -4.53
C THR A 102 -7.40 -7.38 -3.19
N SER A 103 -6.75 -7.80 -2.11
CA SER A 103 -7.16 -7.49 -0.75
C SER A 103 -6.01 -6.87 0.03
N LEU A 104 -6.32 -5.87 0.83
CA LEU A 104 -5.37 -5.23 1.75
C LEU A 104 -5.90 -5.36 3.17
N ARG A 105 -5.06 -5.81 4.08
CA ARG A 105 -5.38 -5.89 5.50
C ARG A 105 -4.26 -5.27 6.31
N LEU A 106 -4.59 -4.27 7.12
CA LEU A 106 -3.66 -3.57 7.98
C LEU A 106 -4.11 -3.67 9.42
N HIS A 107 -3.17 -3.97 10.31
CA HIS A 107 -3.37 -3.94 11.76
C HIS A 107 -2.36 -2.96 12.33
N PHE A 108 -2.83 -1.95 13.06
CA PHE A 108 -1.88 -1.00 13.63
C PHE A 108 -2.40 -0.38 14.92
N GLU A 109 -1.45 0.09 15.73
CA GLU A 109 -1.69 0.85 16.93
C GLU A 109 -0.86 2.12 16.86
N LEU A 110 -1.52 3.26 16.99
CA LEU A 110 -0.87 4.56 16.87
C LEU A 110 0.02 4.83 18.08
N ALA A 111 1.15 5.48 17.84
CA ALA A 111 1.99 6.00 18.90
C ALA A 111 1.22 7.04 19.71
N SER A 112 1.49 7.10 21.02
CA SER A 112 0.86 8.07 21.91
C SER A 112 1.36 9.49 21.63
N GLY A 113 0.54 10.49 21.99
CA GLY A 113 0.87 11.90 21.84
C GLY A 113 0.20 12.55 20.64
N LEU A 114 0.23 13.89 20.61
CA LEU A 114 -0.44 14.66 19.57
C LEU A 114 0.15 14.42 18.18
N ALA A 115 1.46 14.32 18.09
CA ALA A 115 2.14 14.06 16.81
C ALA A 115 1.76 12.68 16.25
N GLY A 116 1.69 11.68 17.13
CA GLY A 116 1.27 10.33 16.73
C GLY A 116 -0.18 10.29 16.25
N VAL A 117 -1.07 11.01 16.92
CA VAL A 117 -2.48 11.10 16.53
C VAL A 117 -2.63 11.76 15.16
N ALA A 118 -1.94 12.88 14.93
CA ALA A 118 -2.01 13.60 13.66
C ALA A 118 -1.45 12.75 12.50
N ALA A 119 -0.29 12.12 12.71
CA ALA A 119 0.31 11.24 11.71
C ALA A 119 -0.56 10.02 11.44
N GLY A 120 -1.21 9.48 12.47
CA GLY A 120 -2.12 8.36 12.35
C GLY A 120 -3.36 8.68 11.53
N LYS A 121 -3.93 9.87 11.70
CA LYS A 121 -5.07 10.32 10.89
C LYS A 121 -4.68 10.47 9.43
N LEU A 122 -3.48 10.99 9.17
CA LEU A 122 -2.94 11.09 7.82
C LEU A 122 -2.82 9.70 7.18
N PHE A 123 -2.21 8.77 7.90
CA PHE A 123 -2.03 7.39 7.44
C PHE A 123 -3.37 6.72 7.16
N ASP A 124 -4.31 6.84 8.10
CA ASP A 124 -5.63 6.23 7.99
C ASP A 124 -6.35 6.69 6.73
N ARG A 125 -6.30 7.98 6.44
CA ARG A 125 -6.92 8.58 5.27
C ARG A 125 -6.33 8.03 3.97
N VAL A 126 -5.00 7.98 3.90
CA VAL A 126 -4.30 7.46 2.72
C VAL A 126 -4.55 5.96 2.55
N ALA A 127 -4.49 5.21 3.64
CA ALA A 127 -4.70 3.76 3.61
C ALA A 127 -6.12 3.37 3.18
N LEU A 128 -7.14 4.13 3.61
CA LEU A 128 -8.52 3.88 3.21
C LEU A 128 -8.73 4.06 1.70
N ASP A 129 -7.97 4.95 1.08
CA ASP A 129 -8.08 5.24 -0.36
C ASP A 129 -7.18 4.35 -1.22
N LEU A 130 -6.28 3.60 -0.60
CA LEU A 130 -5.21 2.91 -1.33
C LEU A 130 -5.73 1.86 -2.34
N VAL A 131 -6.67 1.02 -1.94
CA VAL A 131 -7.20 -0.01 -2.84
C VAL A 131 -7.94 0.63 -4.02
N ASP A 132 -8.74 1.66 -3.77
CA ASP A 132 -9.44 2.38 -4.84
C ASP A 132 -8.44 3.06 -5.79
N ALA A 133 -7.36 3.60 -5.26
CA ALA A 133 -6.30 4.19 -6.07
C ALA A 133 -5.64 3.14 -6.98
N VAL A 134 -5.39 1.94 -6.45
CA VAL A 134 -4.85 0.82 -7.22
C VAL A 134 -5.80 0.42 -8.35
N VAL A 135 -7.09 0.33 -8.07
CA VAL A 135 -8.10 0.00 -9.10
C VAL A 135 -8.08 1.04 -10.23
N ARG A 136 -8.10 2.33 -9.89
CA ARG A 136 -8.05 3.39 -10.90
C ARG A 136 -6.77 3.33 -11.73
N ARG A 137 -5.64 3.13 -11.07
CA ARG A 137 -4.34 3.04 -11.74
C ARG A 137 -4.27 1.83 -12.68
N ALA A 138 -4.77 0.67 -12.23
CA ALA A 138 -4.82 -0.53 -13.04
C ALA A 138 -5.66 -0.30 -14.31
N ASN A 139 -6.81 0.32 -14.18
CA ASN A 139 -7.67 0.63 -15.33
C ASN A 139 -7.01 1.60 -16.30
N GLN A 140 -6.24 2.55 -15.79
CA GLN A 140 -5.52 3.53 -16.63
C GLN A 140 -4.35 2.91 -17.38
N GLN A 141 -3.57 2.06 -16.71
CA GLN A 141 -2.33 1.52 -17.28
C GLN A 141 -2.51 0.19 -18.01
N LEU A 142 -3.41 -0.66 -17.53
CA LEU A 142 -3.62 -1.99 -18.09
C LEU A 142 -4.77 -2.03 -19.10
N GLY A 143 -5.36 -0.88 -19.36
CA GLY A 143 -6.47 -0.73 -20.28
C GLY A 143 -7.80 -0.87 -19.60
N ALA A 144 -8.72 0.05 -19.94
CA ALA A 144 -10.09 -0.09 -19.53
C ALA A 144 -10.73 -1.24 -20.29
N VAL A 145 -11.49 -2.07 -19.59
CA VAL A 145 -12.30 -3.10 -20.23
C VAL A 145 -13.51 -2.41 -20.84
N THR A 146 -13.60 -2.45 -22.15
CA THR A 146 -14.74 -1.91 -22.89
C THR A 146 -15.67 -3.03 -23.33
#